data_216d40c77482c620c18e5d1663f09281
#
_entry.id   216d40c77482c620c18e5d1663f09281
#
_cell.length_a   1.000
_cell.length_b   1.000
_cell.length_c   1.000
_cell.angle_alpha   90.00
_cell.angle_beta   90.00
_cell.angle_gamma   90.00
#
_symmetry.space_group_name_H-M   'P 1'
#
loop_
_entity.id
_entity.type
_entity.pdbx_description
1 polymer ?
#
loop_
_entity_poly.entity_id
_entity_poly.type
_entity_poly.pdbx_seq_one_letter_code
_entity_poly.pdbx_strand_id
1 'polypeptide(L)'
;MTKENKLIVERPFRNPHHTASKVALIGGGKEAKPGEISLAHRGILFLDELPEFNKSSLEVLRLPLEDRQVLISRANKNCEYPANFMLIASMNPCPCGYYGSSEKECTCSSNDINRYLHKISGPLLDRIDIQVEVQSVDYSKMMNISKEESSNEIKERVNKARKIQEERYRQYNIFSNAELSPKLIEKYCQVDEDSKKLLEIAFKKLNLSSRAYNRILKVSRTIADLEGRENISKQDIAEAIQYRSLDKKYF
;
A
#
# COMPACT_ATOMS: atom_id res chain seq x y z
N MET A 1 8.46 -8.33 -23.95
CA MET A 1 7.75 -9.35 -24.76
C MET A 1 8.80 -10.40 -25.15
N THR A 2 8.67 -11.59 -24.66
CA THR A 2 9.47 -12.72 -25.13
C THR A 2 8.96 -13.15 -26.50
N LYS A 3 9.83 -13.72 -27.34
CA LYS A 3 9.47 -14.12 -28.74
C LYS A 3 8.30 -15.12 -28.80
N GLU A 4 7.93 -15.76 -27.69
CA GLU A 4 6.91 -16.82 -27.61
C GLU A 4 5.53 -16.34 -27.14
N ASN A 5 5.44 -15.25 -26.38
CA ASN A 5 4.15 -14.75 -25.85
C ASN A 5 3.84 -13.34 -26.38
N LYS A 6 2.88 -13.25 -27.29
CA LYS A 6 2.39 -11.99 -27.83
C LYS A 6 1.57 -11.16 -26.83
N LEU A 7 1.01 -11.78 -25.80
CA LEU A 7 0.23 -11.16 -24.74
C LEU A 7 0.75 -11.59 -23.37
N ILE A 8 0.90 -10.63 -22.47
CA ILE A 8 1.22 -10.90 -21.06
C ILE A 8 -0.12 -11.14 -20.35
N VAL A 9 -0.38 -12.39 -19.94
CA VAL A 9 -1.61 -12.80 -19.24
C VAL A 9 -1.44 -12.86 -17.73
N GLU A 10 -0.21 -12.92 -17.23
CA GLU A 10 0.12 -12.93 -15.82
C GLU A 10 0.49 -11.53 -15.34
N ARG A 11 0.02 -11.17 -14.15
CA ARG A 11 0.40 -9.89 -13.54
C ARG A 11 1.87 -9.93 -13.13
N PRO A 12 2.67 -8.89 -13.45
CA PRO A 12 4.07 -8.85 -13.06
C PRO A 12 4.23 -8.78 -11.53
N PHE A 13 5.18 -9.54 -11.01
CA PHE A 13 5.67 -9.44 -9.64
C PHE A 13 7.14 -9.00 -9.69
N ARG A 14 7.43 -7.84 -9.11
CA ARG A 14 8.77 -7.25 -9.08
C ARG A 14 9.25 -7.14 -7.65
N ASN A 15 10.42 -7.71 -7.36
CA ASN A 15 11.05 -7.68 -6.03
C ASN A 15 12.52 -7.25 -6.18
N PRO A 16 12.79 -5.94 -6.35
CA PRO A 16 14.15 -5.44 -6.41
C PRO A 16 14.80 -5.53 -5.02
N HIS A 17 16.07 -5.93 -5.00
CA HIS A 17 16.87 -5.95 -3.78
C HIS A 17 17.02 -4.52 -3.21
N HIS A 18 17.15 -4.35 -1.89
CA HIS A 18 17.24 -3.05 -1.23
C HIS A 18 18.44 -2.19 -1.69
N THR A 19 19.48 -2.81 -2.28
CA THR A 19 20.61 -2.08 -2.90
C THR A 19 20.27 -1.43 -4.24
N ALA A 20 19.04 -1.61 -4.75
CA ALA A 20 18.64 -1.03 -6.03
C ALA A 20 18.77 0.50 -6.02
N SER A 21 19.40 1.01 -7.08
CA SER A 21 19.59 2.45 -7.24
C SER A 21 18.28 3.15 -7.62
N LYS A 22 18.23 4.47 -7.42
CA LYS A 22 17.14 5.31 -7.92
C LYS A 22 16.83 5.07 -9.41
N VAL A 23 17.88 4.91 -10.24
CA VAL A 23 17.74 4.65 -11.68
C VAL A 23 17.17 3.27 -11.96
N ALA A 24 17.54 2.26 -11.16
CA ALA A 24 16.97 0.93 -11.29
C ALA A 24 15.46 0.93 -10.99
N LEU A 25 15.02 1.70 -9.99
CA LEU A 25 13.61 1.78 -9.62
C LEU A 25 12.79 2.59 -10.63
N ILE A 26 13.21 3.82 -10.96
CA ILE A 26 12.42 4.71 -11.81
C ILE A 26 12.67 4.50 -13.30
N GLY A 27 13.86 4.04 -13.65
CA GLY A 27 14.32 3.97 -15.02
C GLY A 27 15.24 5.12 -15.42
N GLY A 28 15.73 5.09 -16.65
CA GLY A 28 16.64 6.12 -17.16
C GLY A 28 17.71 5.58 -18.09
N GLY A 29 18.95 6.09 -17.91
CA GLY A 29 20.07 5.81 -18.82
C GLY A 29 19.98 6.60 -20.13
N LYS A 30 20.89 6.31 -21.05
CA LYS A 30 20.95 6.99 -22.38
C LYS A 30 19.69 6.72 -23.21
N GLU A 31 19.12 5.54 -23.09
CA GLU A 31 17.94 5.08 -23.86
C GLU A 31 16.62 5.37 -23.14
N ALA A 32 16.63 6.01 -21.97
CA ALA A 32 15.46 6.28 -21.15
C ALA A 32 14.61 5.02 -20.85
N LYS A 33 15.25 3.86 -20.54
CA LYS A 33 14.55 2.58 -20.29
C LYS A 33 13.66 2.66 -19.04
N PRO A 34 12.52 1.90 -19.01
CA PRO A 34 11.69 1.80 -17.83
C PRO A 34 12.41 1.08 -16.67
N GLY A 35 12.15 1.51 -15.43
CA GLY A 35 12.64 0.84 -14.23
C GLY A 35 11.62 -0.12 -13.61
N GLU A 36 11.95 -0.69 -12.45
CA GLU A 36 11.15 -1.68 -11.73
C GLU A 36 9.72 -1.21 -11.45
N ILE A 37 9.54 0.09 -11.18
CA ILE A 37 8.23 0.71 -10.95
C ILE A 37 7.32 0.54 -12.16
N SER A 38 7.83 0.85 -13.36
CA SER A 38 7.06 0.72 -14.60
C SER A 38 6.91 -0.74 -15.03
N LEU A 39 7.91 -1.57 -14.75
CA LEU A 39 7.85 -3.02 -15.00
C LEU A 39 6.83 -3.73 -14.10
N ALA A 40 6.48 -3.14 -12.96
CA ALA A 40 5.43 -3.62 -12.06
C ALA A 40 4.01 -3.18 -12.48
N HIS A 41 3.85 -2.45 -13.59
CA HIS A 41 2.55 -1.94 -14.02
C HIS A 41 1.48 -3.03 -14.11
N ARG A 42 0.29 -2.78 -13.50
CA ARG A 42 -0.82 -3.73 -13.34
C ARG A 42 -0.48 -4.98 -12.51
N GLY A 43 0.65 -4.96 -11.79
CA GLY A 43 1.11 -6.03 -10.93
C GLY A 43 1.50 -5.55 -9.54
N ILE A 44 2.53 -6.16 -8.98
CA ILE A 44 3.01 -5.92 -7.62
C ILE A 44 4.48 -5.49 -7.67
N LEU A 45 4.78 -4.42 -6.94
CA LEU A 45 6.12 -4.04 -6.54
C LEU A 45 6.27 -4.39 -5.05
N PHE A 46 7.06 -5.41 -4.75
CA PHE A 46 7.36 -5.85 -3.40
C PHE A 46 8.72 -5.31 -2.96
N LEU A 47 8.75 -4.57 -1.85
CA LEU A 47 9.97 -4.01 -1.27
C LEU A 47 10.19 -4.63 0.11
N ASP A 48 11.03 -5.64 0.16
CA ASP A 48 11.44 -6.26 1.41
C ASP A 48 12.48 -5.39 2.14
N GLU A 49 12.46 -5.39 3.46
CA GLU A 49 13.38 -4.59 4.28
C GLU A 49 13.34 -3.08 3.91
N LEU A 50 12.15 -2.52 3.81
CA LEU A 50 11.92 -1.15 3.32
C LEU A 50 12.91 -0.10 3.87
N PRO A 51 13.25 -0.05 5.18
CA PRO A 51 14.20 0.93 5.71
C PRO A 51 15.66 0.69 5.29
N GLU A 52 16.00 -0.45 4.67
CA GLU A 52 17.35 -0.73 4.18
C GLU A 52 17.60 -0.10 2.80
N PHE A 53 16.54 0.25 2.07
CA PHE A 53 16.68 1.03 0.85
C PHE A 53 17.29 2.41 1.13
N ASN A 54 18.06 2.91 0.17
CA ASN A 54 18.53 4.28 0.23
C ASN A 54 17.33 5.25 0.21
N LYS A 55 17.32 6.23 1.11
CA LYS A 55 16.23 7.22 1.24
C LYS A 55 15.89 7.89 -0.10
N SER A 56 16.88 8.23 -0.91
CA SER A 56 16.67 8.81 -2.24
C SER A 56 15.98 7.84 -3.21
N SER A 57 16.17 6.53 -3.03
CA SER A 57 15.50 5.49 -3.81
C SER A 57 14.04 5.29 -3.37
N LEU A 58 13.72 5.49 -2.10
CA LEU A 58 12.33 5.45 -1.63
C LEU A 58 11.51 6.68 -2.05
N GLU A 59 12.14 7.86 -2.04
CA GLU A 59 11.46 9.11 -2.40
C GLU A 59 10.92 9.12 -3.85
N VAL A 60 11.52 8.35 -4.76
CA VAL A 60 11.04 8.29 -6.16
C VAL A 60 9.71 7.57 -6.32
N LEU A 61 9.29 6.78 -5.32
CA LEU A 61 7.99 6.09 -5.33
C LEU A 61 6.80 7.06 -5.18
N ARG A 62 7.03 8.26 -4.60
CA ARG A 62 5.97 9.18 -4.21
C ARG A 62 5.09 9.63 -5.37
N LEU A 63 5.70 10.02 -6.48
CA LEU A 63 4.94 10.45 -7.67
C LEU A 63 4.23 9.27 -8.35
N PRO A 64 4.90 8.15 -8.66
CA PRO A 64 4.23 7.02 -9.31
C PRO A 64 3.06 6.44 -8.50
N LEU A 65 3.12 6.46 -7.16
CA LEU A 65 2.01 6.01 -6.30
C LEU A 65 0.79 6.94 -6.38
N GLU A 66 0.98 8.21 -6.74
CA GLU A 66 -0.09 9.20 -6.88
C GLU A 66 -0.56 9.32 -8.33
N ASP A 67 0.39 9.53 -9.26
CA ASP A 67 0.12 9.86 -10.66
C ASP A 67 -0.01 8.62 -11.56
N ARG A 68 0.39 7.43 -11.07
CA ARG A 68 0.35 6.14 -11.78
C ARG A 68 1.16 6.13 -13.08
N GLN A 69 2.14 7.00 -13.15
CA GLN A 69 3.05 7.13 -14.28
C GLN A 69 4.44 7.57 -13.83
N VAL A 70 5.43 7.30 -14.66
CA VAL A 70 6.82 7.74 -14.51
C VAL A 70 7.21 8.56 -15.72
N LEU A 71 7.66 9.79 -15.49
CA LEU A 71 8.21 10.64 -16.56
C LEU A 71 9.73 10.64 -16.48
N ILE A 72 10.39 10.22 -17.56
CA ILE A 72 11.84 10.25 -17.72
C ILE A 72 12.20 11.31 -18.74
N SER A 73 12.77 12.43 -18.27
CA SER A 73 13.24 13.51 -19.15
C SER A 73 14.75 13.41 -19.34
N ARG A 74 15.19 13.46 -20.61
CA ARG A 74 16.57 13.54 -21.05
C ARG A 74 16.72 14.63 -22.12
N ALA A 75 17.94 15.09 -22.35
CA ALA A 75 18.21 16.20 -23.27
C ALA A 75 17.51 16.04 -24.64
N ASN A 76 17.43 14.82 -25.16
CA ASN A 76 16.88 14.53 -26.48
C ASN A 76 15.63 13.64 -26.47
N LYS A 77 15.09 13.30 -25.29
CA LYS A 77 13.98 12.34 -25.21
C LYS A 77 13.18 12.48 -23.91
N ASN A 78 11.88 12.68 -24.04
CA ASN A 78 10.93 12.55 -22.94
C ASN A 78 10.12 11.27 -23.14
N CYS A 79 10.14 10.40 -22.15
CA CYS A 79 9.39 9.15 -22.16
C CYS A 79 8.49 9.11 -20.94
N GLU A 80 7.22 8.79 -21.16
CA GLU A 80 6.24 8.51 -20.13
C GLU A 80 5.97 7.01 -20.10
N TYR A 81 6.04 6.43 -18.92
CA TYR A 81 5.78 5.02 -18.68
C TYR A 81 4.63 4.85 -17.69
N PRO A 82 3.68 3.95 -17.95
CA PRO A 82 2.63 3.66 -17.01
C PRO A 82 3.20 2.98 -15.76
N ALA A 83 2.66 3.33 -14.58
CA ALA A 83 3.12 2.86 -13.28
C ALA A 83 1.96 2.64 -12.28
N ASN A 84 0.86 2.04 -12.76
CA ASN A 84 -0.25 1.66 -11.88
C ASN A 84 0.03 0.28 -11.30
N PHE A 85 0.62 0.20 -10.10
CA PHE A 85 1.02 -1.01 -9.42
C PHE A 85 0.51 -1.03 -7.98
N MET A 86 0.47 -2.20 -7.36
CA MET A 86 0.27 -2.36 -5.92
C MET A 86 1.64 -2.38 -5.25
N LEU A 87 1.87 -1.44 -4.33
CA LEU A 87 3.06 -1.46 -3.46
C LEU A 87 2.78 -2.38 -2.27
N ILE A 88 3.64 -3.37 -2.07
CA ILE A 88 3.70 -4.16 -0.85
C ILE A 88 5.11 -3.99 -0.29
N ALA A 89 5.21 -3.71 1.00
CA ALA A 89 6.50 -3.56 1.66
C ALA A 89 6.50 -4.29 3.00
N SER A 90 7.64 -4.84 3.38
CA SER A 90 7.89 -5.38 4.71
C SER A 90 9.00 -4.61 5.41
N MET A 91 8.95 -4.57 6.73
CA MET A 91 10.02 -3.99 7.55
C MET A 91 10.03 -4.59 8.95
N ASN A 92 11.19 -4.63 9.56
CA ASN A 92 11.33 -4.91 10.99
C ASN A 92 10.99 -3.65 11.82
N PRO A 93 10.60 -3.80 13.10
CA PRO A 93 10.29 -2.67 13.96
C PRO A 93 11.53 -1.85 14.38
N CYS A 94 12.73 -2.43 14.25
CA CYS A 94 14.02 -1.80 14.57
C CYS A 94 15.17 -2.56 13.88
N PRO A 95 16.43 -2.06 13.91
CA PRO A 95 17.57 -2.74 13.30
C PRO A 95 17.83 -4.16 13.81
N CYS A 96 17.59 -4.45 15.10
CA CYS A 96 17.75 -5.82 15.64
C CYS A 96 16.51 -6.71 15.47
N GLY A 97 15.35 -6.14 15.06
CA GLY A 97 14.10 -6.88 14.83
C GLY A 97 13.23 -7.12 16.08
N TYR A 98 13.69 -6.78 17.28
CA TYR A 98 13.02 -7.21 18.53
C TYR A 98 12.29 -6.09 19.29
N TYR A 99 12.19 -4.89 18.74
CA TYR A 99 11.47 -3.80 19.41
C TYR A 99 9.97 -4.13 19.53
N GLY A 100 9.50 -4.19 20.77
CA GLY A 100 8.13 -4.61 21.10
C GLY A 100 7.90 -6.12 21.12
N SER A 101 8.92 -6.94 20.93
CA SER A 101 8.83 -8.41 21.05
C SER A 101 8.68 -8.84 22.51
N SER A 102 7.85 -9.87 22.75
CA SER A 102 7.75 -10.56 24.02
C SER A 102 8.77 -11.69 24.21
N GLU A 103 9.43 -12.12 23.12
CA GLU A 103 10.33 -13.30 23.13
C GLU A 103 11.78 -12.91 23.42
N LYS A 104 12.20 -11.73 22.95
CA LYS A 104 13.58 -11.28 23.09
C LYS A 104 13.63 -9.77 23.31
N GLU A 105 14.49 -9.32 24.21
CA GLU A 105 14.69 -7.93 24.52
C GLU A 105 15.42 -7.21 23.35
N CYS A 106 14.91 -6.02 23.02
CA CYS A 106 15.51 -5.17 21.99
C CYS A 106 16.82 -4.54 22.51
N THR A 107 17.89 -4.67 21.76
CA THR A 107 19.22 -4.12 22.12
C THR A 107 19.49 -2.76 21.47
N CYS A 108 18.57 -2.23 20.67
CA CYS A 108 18.75 -0.94 20.00
C CYS A 108 18.50 0.23 20.96
N SER A 109 19.32 1.29 20.84
CA SER A 109 19.00 2.54 21.50
C SER A 109 17.78 3.22 20.88
N SER A 110 17.09 4.08 21.63
CA SER A 110 15.97 4.87 21.09
C SER A 110 16.40 5.72 19.87
N ASN A 111 17.63 6.19 19.84
CA ASN A 111 18.17 6.95 18.71
C ASN A 111 18.34 6.08 17.46
N ASP A 112 18.76 4.81 17.61
CA ASP A 112 18.93 3.90 16.47
C ASP A 112 17.58 3.51 15.90
N ILE A 113 16.59 3.24 16.78
CA ILE A 113 15.21 2.97 16.36
C ILE A 113 14.65 4.16 15.57
N ASN A 114 14.74 5.37 16.11
CA ASN A 114 14.26 6.58 15.45
C ASN A 114 14.95 6.80 14.10
N ARG A 115 16.28 6.65 14.04
CA ARG A 115 17.03 6.79 12.80
C ARG A 115 16.64 5.78 11.74
N TYR A 116 16.37 4.55 12.15
CA TYR A 116 15.91 3.46 11.29
C TYR A 116 14.51 3.76 10.70
N LEU A 117 13.56 4.10 11.54
CA LEU A 117 12.19 4.42 11.13
C LEU A 117 12.10 5.66 10.25
N HIS A 118 12.84 6.73 10.60
CA HIS A 118 12.86 7.97 9.82
C HIS A 118 13.58 7.90 8.45
N LYS A 119 14.11 6.72 8.07
CA LYS A 119 14.50 6.49 6.67
C LYS A 119 13.27 6.53 5.74
N ILE A 120 12.10 6.12 6.24
CA ILE A 120 10.83 6.24 5.52
C ILE A 120 10.24 7.62 5.83
N SER A 121 9.99 8.41 4.80
CA SER A 121 9.43 9.75 4.99
C SER A 121 7.93 9.71 5.28
N GLY A 122 7.43 10.64 6.10
CA GLY A 122 6.00 10.81 6.34
C GLY A 122 5.18 10.93 5.03
N PRO A 123 5.61 11.76 4.04
CA PRO A 123 4.93 11.82 2.75
C PRO A 123 4.86 10.49 1.98
N LEU A 124 5.81 9.57 2.15
CA LEU A 124 5.71 8.22 1.55
C LEU A 124 4.71 7.37 2.32
N LEU A 125 4.76 7.40 3.66
CA LEU A 125 3.80 6.69 4.52
C LEU A 125 2.36 7.14 4.26
N ASP A 126 2.15 8.42 4.08
CA ASP A 126 0.83 8.97 3.69
C ASP A 126 0.25 8.33 2.43
N ARG A 127 1.09 7.73 1.59
CA ARG A 127 0.69 7.05 0.34
C ARG A 127 0.48 5.54 0.48
N ILE A 128 0.81 4.98 1.63
CA ILE A 128 0.50 3.59 1.99
C ILE A 128 -0.88 3.56 2.63
N ASP A 129 -1.80 2.77 2.07
CA ASP A 129 -3.19 2.75 2.51
C ASP A 129 -3.40 1.93 3.78
N ILE A 130 -2.68 0.83 3.92
CA ILE A 130 -2.83 -0.17 4.98
C ILE A 130 -1.48 -0.45 5.62
N GLN A 131 -1.42 -0.39 6.95
CA GLN A 131 -0.26 -0.74 7.75
C GLN A 131 -0.69 -1.77 8.80
N VAL A 132 0.03 -2.90 8.85
CA VAL A 132 -0.28 -4.01 9.74
C VAL A 132 0.96 -4.42 10.51
N GLU A 133 0.83 -4.54 11.84
CA GLU A 133 1.87 -5.12 12.69
C GLU A 133 1.62 -6.62 12.81
N VAL A 134 2.60 -7.41 12.37
CA VAL A 134 2.55 -8.88 12.47
C VAL A 134 3.35 -9.30 13.71
N GLN A 135 2.67 -9.98 14.62
CA GLN A 135 3.31 -10.53 15.84
C GLN A 135 4.00 -11.87 15.53
N SER A 136 5.01 -12.22 16.34
CA SER A 136 5.61 -13.54 16.30
C SER A 136 4.57 -14.62 16.61
N VAL A 137 4.67 -15.75 15.93
CA VAL A 137 3.76 -16.89 16.12
C VAL A 137 4.33 -17.80 17.18
N ASP A 138 3.60 -18.01 18.26
CA ASP A 138 3.93 -18.97 19.32
C ASP A 138 4.14 -20.38 18.72
N TYR A 139 5.16 -21.09 19.20
CA TYR A 139 5.44 -22.47 18.78
C TYR A 139 4.22 -23.40 18.93
N SER A 140 3.43 -23.22 19.99
CA SER A 140 2.19 -23.96 20.22
C SER A 140 1.15 -23.75 19.11
N LYS A 141 1.07 -22.56 18.52
CA LYS A 141 0.19 -22.24 17.37
C LYS A 141 0.72 -22.81 16.07
N MET A 142 2.05 -22.91 15.90
CA MET A 142 2.67 -23.54 14.72
C MET A 142 2.40 -25.06 14.67
N MET A 143 2.30 -25.72 15.83
CA MET A 143 1.98 -27.16 15.90
C MET A 143 0.49 -27.47 15.76
N ASN A 144 -0.38 -26.53 16.07
CA ASN A 144 -1.81 -26.64 15.83
C ASN A 144 -2.13 -26.15 14.42
N ILE A 145 -2.05 -27.07 13.44
CA ILE A 145 -2.48 -26.82 12.07
C ILE A 145 -4.02 -26.70 12.08
N SER A 146 -4.52 -25.56 12.56
CA SER A 146 -5.89 -25.15 12.26
C SER A 146 -5.97 -24.95 10.74
N LYS A 147 -7.06 -25.36 10.15
CA LYS A 147 -7.28 -25.19 8.71
C LYS A 147 -7.39 -23.68 8.42
N GLU A 148 -6.27 -23.06 8.09
CA GLU A 148 -6.23 -21.68 7.66
C GLU A 148 -7.00 -21.50 6.35
N GLU A 149 -7.53 -20.30 6.13
CA GLU A 149 -8.26 -19.97 4.90
C GLU A 149 -7.36 -20.14 3.67
N SER A 150 -7.84 -20.88 2.67
CA SER A 150 -7.05 -21.13 1.46
C SER A 150 -6.97 -19.88 0.56
N SER A 151 -5.91 -19.80 -0.26
CA SER A 151 -5.78 -18.73 -1.26
C SER A 151 -6.97 -18.69 -2.26
N ASN A 152 -7.63 -19.82 -2.50
CA ASN A 152 -8.79 -19.86 -3.39
C ASN A 152 -10.02 -19.22 -2.74
N GLU A 153 -10.27 -19.47 -1.46
CA GLU A 153 -11.37 -18.83 -0.70
C GLU A 153 -11.16 -17.30 -0.64
N ILE A 154 -9.93 -16.86 -0.34
CA ILE A 154 -9.58 -15.43 -0.38
C ILE A 154 -9.82 -14.84 -1.77
N LYS A 155 -9.39 -15.54 -2.82
CA LYS A 155 -9.56 -15.09 -4.22
C LYS A 155 -11.03 -14.96 -4.61
N GLU A 156 -11.88 -15.90 -4.18
CA GLU A 156 -13.32 -15.83 -4.44
C GLU A 156 -13.96 -14.61 -3.77
N ARG A 157 -13.62 -14.33 -2.49
CA ARG A 157 -14.09 -13.17 -1.76
C ARG A 157 -13.64 -11.86 -2.43
N VAL A 158 -12.38 -11.78 -2.82
CA VAL A 158 -11.83 -10.62 -3.55
C VAL A 158 -12.53 -10.43 -4.90
N ASN A 159 -12.79 -11.51 -5.65
CA ASN A 159 -13.45 -11.42 -6.93
C ASN A 159 -14.91 -10.95 -6.80
N LYS A 160 -15.62 -11.35 -5.74
CA LYS A 160 -16.97 -10.84 -5.46
C LYS A 160 -16.96 -9.33 -5.23
N ALA A 161 -16.06 -8.83 -4.37
CA ALA A 161 -15.90 -7.39 -4.13
C ALA A 161 -15.52 -6.63 -5.41
N ARG A 162 -14.64 -7.20 -6.23
CA ARG A 162 -14.25 -6.61 -7.53
C ARG A 162 -15.43 -6.47 -8.48
N LYS A 163 -16.30 -7.47 -8.59
CA LYS A 163 -17.50 -7.40 -9.43
C LYS A 163 -18.42 -6.26 -8.99
N ILE A 164 -18.63 -6.09 -7.67
CA ILE A 164 -19.43 -4.98 -7.11
C ILE A 164 -18.83 -3.64 -7.54
N GLN A 165 -17.50 -3.49 -7.47
CA GLN A 165 -16.81 -2.27 -7.86
C GLN A 165 -16.91 -2.00 -9.37
N GLU A 166 -16.70 -3.01 -10.21
CA GLU A 166 -16.81 -2.92 -11.66
C GLU A 166 -18.22 -2.49 -12.10
N GLU A 167 -19.27 -3.07 -11.52
CA GLU A 167 -20.65 -2.68 -11.80
C GLU A 167 -20.93 -1.24 -11.34
N ARG A 168 -20.51 -0.87 -10.11
CA ARG A 168 -20.71 0.46 -9.54
C ARG A 168 -20.04 1.55 -10.37
N TYR A 169 -18.86 1.29 -10.93
CA TYR A 169 -18.06 2.28 -11.63
C TYR A 169 -18.04 2.15 -13.14
N ARG A 170 -18.87 1.29 -13.70
CA ARG A 170 -18.92 0.98 -15.13
C ARG A 170 -18.93 2.22 -16.05
N GLN A 171 -19.64 3.29 -15.63
CA GLN A 171 -19.75 4.53 -16.42
C GLN A 171 -18.51 5.45 -16.33
N TYR A 172 -17.56 5.19 -15.41
CA TYR A 172 -16.41 6.06 -15.16
C TYR A 172 -15.09 5.49 -15.67
N ASN A 173 -15.11 4.31 -16.28
CA ASN A 173 -13.92 3.61 -16.77
C ASN A 173 -12.83 3.43 -15.70
N ILE A 174 -13.26 3.18 -14.45
CA ILE A 174 -12.41 2.78 -13.32
C ILE A 174 -12.86 1.44 -12.77
N PHE A 175 -11.94 0.68 -12.17
CA PHE A 175 -12.17 -0.73 -11.84
C PHE A 175 -12.05 -1.04 -10.34
N SER A 176 -11.69 -0.05 -9.53
CA SER A 176 -11.52 -0.26 -8.09
C SER A 176 -11.72 1.01 -7.28
N ASN A 177 -12.03 0.83 -5.98
CA ASN A 177 -12.14 1.95 -5.04
C ASN A 177 -10.84 2.76 -4.93
N ALA A 178 -9.67 2.15 -5.17
CA ALA A 178 -8.38 2.83 -5.18
C ALA A 178 -8.30 3.94 -6.25
N GLU A 179 -9.11 3.84 -7.31
CA GLU A 179 -9.12 4.78 -8.44
C GLU A 179 -10.09 5.95 -8.28
N LEU A 180 -10.85 5.99 -7.18
CA LEU A 180 -11.81 7.06 -6.93
C LEU A 180 -11.14 8.43 -6.84
N SER A 181 -11.63 9.36 -7.64
CA SER A 181 -11.31 10.79 -7.51
C SER A 181 -12.03 11.40 -6.28
N PRO A 182 -11.61 12.56 -5.77
CA PRO A 182 -12.29 13.21 -4.64
C PRO A 182 -13.81 13.36 -4.84
N LYS A 183 -14.24 13.72 -6.06
CA LYS A 183 -15.67 13.84 -6.40
C LYS A 183 -16.41 12.51 -6.33
N LEU A 184 -15.76 11.41 -6.69
CA LEU A 184 -16.35 10.07 -6.62
C LEU A 184 -16.33 9.52 -5.19
N ILE A 185 -15.34 9.88 -4.37
CA ILE A 185 -15.32 9.57 -2.94
C ILE A 185 -16.55 10.19 -2.26
N GLU A 186 -16.82 11.47 -2.50
CA GLU A 186 -17.98 12.17 -1.95
C GLU A 186 -19.30 11.47 -2.34
N LYS A 187 -19.38 10.96 -3.56
CA LYS A 187 -20.58 10.28 -4.06
C LYS A 187 -20.74 8.85 -3.51
N TYR A 188 -19.67 8.05 -3.47
CA TYR A 188 -19.74 6.62 -3.22
C TYR A 188 -19.22 6.16 -1.84
N CYS A 189 -18.60 7.06 -1.09
CA CYS A 189 -18.10 6.78 0.26
C CYS A 189 -18.88 7.62 1.29
N GLN A 190 -20.19 7.71 1.13
CA GLN A 190 -21.05 8.38 2.10
C GLN A 190 -21.06 7.61 3.42
N VAL A 191 -21.03 8.34 4.52
CA VAL A 191 -21.01 7.81 5.88
C VAL A 191 -22.07 8.51 6.72
N ASP A 192 -22.64 7.80 7.70
CA ASP A 192 -23.60 8.33 8.64
C ASP A 192 -22.98 9.32 9.64
N GLU A 193 -23.81 10.01 10.42
CA GLU A 193 -23.36 11.02 11.38
C GLU A 193 -22.46 10.45 12.49
N ASP A 194 -22.69 9.23 12.93
CA ASP A 194 -21.86 8.60 13.96
C ASP A 194 -20.48 8.21 13.43
N SER A 195 -20.42 7.75 12.18
CA SER A 195 -19.16 7.51 11.46
C SER A 195 -18.38 8.81 11.21
N LYS A 196 -19.07 9.92 10.89
CA LYS A 196 -18.44 11.25 10.77
C LYS A 196 -17.82 11.71 12.08
N LYS A 197 -18.50 11.55 13.20
CA LYS A 197 -17.96 11.87 14.53
C LYS A 197 -16.72 11.04 14.85
N LEU A 198 -16.75 9.74 14.53
CA LEU A 198 -15.59 8.86 14.72
C LEU A 198 -14.39 9.30 13.87
N LEU A 199 -14.62 9.63 12.60
CA LEU A 199 -13.59 10.16 11.69
C LEU A 199 -13.02 11.49 12.20
N GLU A 200 -13.87 12.41 12.70
CA GLU A 200 -13.42 13.68 13.26
C GLU A 200 -12.50 13.48 14.48
N ILE A 201 -12.90 12.58 15.39
CA ILE A 201 -12.07 12.23 16.56
C ILE A 201 -10.73 11.64 16.13
N ALA A 202 -10.73 10.70 15.18
CA ALA A 202 -9.52 10.08 14.65
C ALA A 202 -8.63 11.10 13.94
N PHE A 203 -9.23 11.99 13.13
CA PHE A 203 -8.51 13.06 12.43
C PHE A 203 -7.73 13.96 13.41
N LYS A 204 -8.39 14.41 14.48
CA LYS A 204 -7.76 15.24 15.52
C LYS A 204 -6.72 14.45 16.33
N LYS A 205 -7.07 13.22 16.76
CA LYS A 205 -6.21 12.40 17.64
C LYS A 205 -4.96 11.89 16.95
N LEU A 206 -5.07 11.51 15.67
CA LEU A 206 -3.96 10.94 14.87
C LEU A 206 -3.26 12.00 14.01
N ASN A 207 -3.73 13.26 14.04
CA ASN A 207 -3.22 14.36 13.21
C ASN A 207 -3.15 13.99 11.71
N LEU A 208 -4.26 13.41 11.21
CA LEU A 208 -4.33 12.89 9.85
C LEU A 208 -4.30 14.02 8.81
N SER A 209 -3.64 13.76 7.69
CA SER A 209 -3.72 14.64 6.52
C SER A 209 -5.05 14.45 5.76
N SER A 210 -5.44 15.43 4.93
CA SER A 210 -6.60 15.29 4.04
C SER A 210 -6.47 14.10 3.07
N ARG A 211 -5.24 13.73 2.69
CA ARG A 211 -4.96 12.52 1.91
C ARG A 211 -5.29 11.25 2.69
N ALA A 212 -4.84 11.18 3.95
CA ALA A 212 -5.15 10.06 4.84
C ALA A 212 -6.65 9.89 5.05
N TYR A 213 -7.40 10.99 5.20
CA TYR A 213 -8.86 10.96 5.28
C TYR A 213 -9.51 10.28 4.06
N ASN A 214 -9.14 10.71 2.85
CA ASN A 214 -9.67 10.11 1.62
C ASN A 214 -9.30 8.63 1.49
N ARG A 215 -8.12 8.23 1.95
CA ARG A 215 -7.69 6.82 1.94
C ARG A 215 -8.50 5.97 2.91
N ILE A 216 -8.75 6.46 4.14
CA ILE A 216 -9.63 5.80 5.10
C ILE A 216 -10.99 5.54 4.46
N LEU A 217 -11.60 6.51 3.80
CA LEU A 217 -12.89 6.34 3.14
C LEU A 217 -12.83 5.27 2.02
N LYS A 218 -11.79 5.25 1.19
CA LYS A 218 -11.62 4.22 0.15
C LYS A 218 -11.43 2.82 0.74
N VAL A 219 -10.66 2.70 1.82
CA VAL A 219 -10.46 1.43 2.53
C VAL A 219 -11.77 0.97 3.16
N SER A 220 -12.49 1.85 3.85
CA SER A 220 -13.81 1.54 4.45
C SER A 220 -14.82 1.08 3.39
N ARG A 221 -14.85 1.74 2.22
CA ARG A 221 -15.68 1.29 1.08
C ARG A 221 -15.29 -0.11 0.62
N THR A 222 -13.99 -0.43 0.61
CA THR A 222 -13.49 -1.72 0.21
C THR A 222 -13.84 -2.81 1.24
N ILE A 223 -13.76 -2.50 2.53
CA ILE A 223 -14.19 -3.41 3.61
C ILE A 223 -15.70 -3.72 3.45
N ALA A 224 -16.52 -2.69 3.27
CA ALA A 224 -17.96 -2.88 3.05
C ALA A 224 -18.25 -3.72 1.78
N ASP A 225 -17.50 -3.56 0.69
CA ASP A 225 -17.64 -4.36 -0.53
C ASP A 225 -17.25 -5.83 -0.31
N LEU A 226 -16.19 -6.10 0.48
CA LEU A 226 -15.77 -7.45 0.85
C LEU A 226 -16.83 -8.19 1.65
N GLU A 227 -17.60 -7.48 2.46
CA GLU A 227 -18.73 -7.98 3.24
C GLU A 227 -20.07 -7.95 2.46
N GLY A 228 -20.05 -7.48 1.20
CA GLY A 228 -21.24 -7.38 0.36
C GLY A 228 -22.25 -6.31 0.81
N ARG A 229 -21.83 -5.32 1.61
CA ARG A 229 -22.70 -4.25 2.10
C ARG A 229 -22.77 -3.06 1.14
N GLU A 230 -23.95 -2.53 0.96
CA GLU A 230 -24.18 -1.36 0.12
C GLU A 230 -23.65 -0.08 0.77
N ASN A 231 -23.84 0.07 2.08
CA ASN A 231 -23.45 1.25 2.84
C ASN A 231 -22.20 0.97 3.69
N ILE A 232 -21.38 2.01 3.88
CA ILE A 232 -20.24 1.97 4.80
C ILE A 232 -20.78 2.07 6.23
N SER A 233 -20.38 1.13 7.08
CA SER A 233 -20.75 1.12 8.50
C SER A 233 -19.67 1.77 9.37
N LYS A 234 -20.04 2.11 10.61
CA LYS A 234 -19.09 2.59 11.62
C LYS A 234 -17.98 1.60 11.90
N GLN A 235 -18.24 0.30 11.78
CA GLN A 235 -17.23 -0.75 11.96
C GLN A 235 -16.17 -0.71 10.85
N ASP A 236 -16.59 -0.50 9.60
CA ASP A 236 -15.66 -0.37 8.46
C ASP A 236 -14.74 0.84 8.61
N ILE A 237 -15.28 1.95 9.14
CA ILE A 237 -14.50 3.14 9.45
C ILE A 237 -13.50 2.86 10.59
N ALA A 238 -13.94 2.20 11.65
CA ALA A 238 -13.08 1.87 12.78
C ALA A 238 -11.91 0.96 12.35
N GLU A 239 -12.19 -0.06 11.54
CA GLU A 239 -11.19 -0.95 10.99
C GLU A 239 -10.20 -0.21 10.07
N ALA A 240 -10.71 0.62 9.16
CA ALA A 240 -9.86 1.42 8.28
C ALA A 240 -8.94 2.41 9.03
N ILE A 241 -9.41 2.96 10.16
CA ILE A 241 -8.60 3.81 11.04
C ILE A 241 -7.51 2.98 11.72
N GLN A 242 -7.79 1.74 12.14
CA GLN A 242 -6.77 0.86 12.75
C GLN A 242 -5.59 0.61 11.82
N TYR A 243 -5.82 0.47 10.52
CA TYR A 243 -4.76 0.32 9.51
C TYR A 243 -3.87 1.56 9.35
N ARG A 244 -4.19 2.66 10.03
CA ARG A 244 -3.39 3.90 10.09
C ARG A 244 -2.81 4.18 11.48
N SER A 245 -3.05 3.30 12.45
CA SER A 245 -2.62 3.51 13.85
C SER A 245 -1.11 3.52 14.03
N LEU A 246 -0.37 2.85 13.13
CA LEU A 246 1.09 2.77 13.17
C LEU A 246 1.77 4.10 12.81
N ASP A 247 1.09 4.98 12.07
CA ASP A 247 1.60 6.34 11.76
C ASP A 247 2.02 7.08 13.03
N LYS A 248 1.28 6.91 14.13
CA LYS A 248 1.56 7.57 15.42
C LYS A 248 2.51 6.76 16.31
N LYS A 249 2.55 5.44 16.16
CA LYS A 249 3.39 4.56 17.00
C LYS A 249 4.86 4.65 16.62
N TYR A 250 5.14 4.82 15.33
CA TYR A 250 6.49 4.71 14.77
C TYR A 250 6.97 5.99 14.08
N PHE A 251 6.11 6.94 13.78
CA PHE A 251 6.39 8.15 13.00
C PHE A 251 5.71 9.38 13.62
#